data_7549c9a2a85c6a1acf970977164914b6
#
_entry.id   7549c9a2a85c6a1acf970977164914b6
#
_cell.length_a   1.000
_cell.length_b   1.000
_cell.length_c   1.000
_cell.angle_alpha   90.00
_cell.angle_beta   90.00
_cell.angle_gamma   90.00
#
_symmetry.space_group_name_H-M   'P 1'
#
loop_
_entity.id
_entity.type
_entity.pdbx_description
1 polymer ?
#
loop_
_entity_poly.entity_id
_entity_poly.type
_entity_poly.pdbx_seq_one_letter_code
_entity_poly.pdbx_strand_id
1 'polypeptide(L)'
;SCGENVSIHPGVYLFHLNMVCFGDNISIHPMCYIEGAGGLSIKSNVSIAHSVSILTTNHSWGDLNTPIKYNPETFEKVVIGNDVWIACGSRILSGVTINNRAIVAAGAVVNKDVMANSIYGGIPAKLIKKLDA
;
A
#
# COMPACT_ATOMS: atom_id res chain seq x y z
N SER A 1 -13.81 0.45 8.73
CA SER A 1 -13.73 -0.25 10.03
C SER A 1 -12.34 -0.13 10.62
N CYS A 2 -12.22 -0.29 11.91
CA CYS A 2 -10.95 -0.22 12.61
C CYS A 2 -10.93 -1.28 13.72
N GLY A 3 -9.89 -2.09 13.72
CA GLY A 3 -9.64 -3.08 14.76
C GLY A 3 -9.03 -2.47 16.03
N GLU A 4 -8.43 -3.30 16.83
CA GLU A 4 -7.80 -2.90 18.09
C GLU A 4 -6.30 -2.63 17.89
N ASN A 5 -5.74 -1.78 18.75
CA ASN A 5 -4.31 -1.44 18.76
C ASN A 5 -3.80 -0.94 17.41
N VAL A 6 -4.49 0.05 16.86
CA VAL A 6 -4.08 0.73 15.63
C VAL A 6 -3.44 2.08 16.00
N SER A 7 -2.17 2.24 15.68
CA SER A 7 -1.42 3.47 15.93
C SER A 7 -1.17 4.21 14.62
N ILE A 8 -1.61 5.44 14.56
CA ILE A 8 -1.35 6.35 13.44
C ILE A 8 -0.58 7.53 13.99
N HIS A 9 0.67 7.66 13.57
CA HIS A 9 1.57 8.70 14.06
C HIS A 9 1.21 10.08 13.51
N PRO A 10 1.64 11.17 14.15
CA PRO A 10 1.50 12.52 13.61
C PRO A 10 2.16 12.65 12.23
N GLY A 11 1.57 13.50 11.38
CA GLY A 11 2.10 13.73 10.03
C GLY A 11 1.70 12.67 9.00
N VAL A 12 0.77 11.79 9.32
CA VAL A 12 0.17 10.86 8.37
C VAL A 12 -1.01 11.52 7.69
N TYR A 13 -1.06 11.44 6.36
CA TYR A 13 -2.20 11.87 5.56
C TYR A 13 -3.06 10.67 5.20
N LEU A 14 -4.32 10.70 5.61
CA LEU A 14 -5.32 9.68 5.31
C LEU A 14 -6.48 10.31 4.54
N PHE A 15 -6.70 9.82 3.33
CA PHE A 15 -7.80 10.28 2.49
C PHE A 15 -8.80 9.15 2.26
N HIS A 16 -10.07 9.49 2.25
CA HIS A 16 -11.18 8.54 2.05
C HIS A 16 -11.19 7.42 3.10
N LEU A 17 -11.06 7.81 4.36
CA LEU A 17 -10.99 6.87 5.49
C LEU A 17 -12.21 5.95 5.59
N ASN A 18 -13.36 6.40 5.10
CA ASN A 18 -14.57 5.60 5.02
C ASN A 18 -14.42 4.35 4.11
N MET A 19 -13.45 4.36 3.21
CA MET A 19 -13.13 3.23 2.32
C MET A 19 -11.95 2.39 2.80
N VAL A 20 -11.45 2.66 4.01
CA VAL A 20 -10.30 1.97 4.58
C VAL A 20 -10.75 1.05 5.71
N CYS A 21 -10.27 -0.19 5.68
CA CYS A 21 -10.48 -1.17 6.74
C CYS A 21 -9.13 -1.50 7.39
N PHE A 22 -9.07 -1.37 8.71
CA PHE A 22 -7.92 -1.76 9.51
C PHE A 22 -8.25 -3.01 10.34
N GLY A 23 -7.35 -3.99 10.33
CA GLY A 23 -7.36 -5.08 11.30
C GLY A 23 -6.77 -4.64 12.64
N ASP A 24 -6.14 -5.56 13.35
CA ASP A 24 -5.56 -5.34 14.68
C ASP A 24 -4.04 -5.17 14.61
N ASN A 25 -3.46 -4.51 15.61
CA ASN A 25 -2.00 -4.38 15.75
C ASN A 25 -1.33 -3.80 14.50
N ILE A 26 -1.69 -2.58 14.16
CA ILE A 26 -1.15 -1.87 13.01
C ILE A 26 -0.44 -0.62 13.51
N SER A 27 0.75 -0.35 12.95
CA SER A 27 1.42 0.93 13.15
C SER A 27 1.72 1.60 11.81
N ILE A 28 1.33 2.87 11.71
CA ILE A 28 1.60 3.72 10.55
C ILE A 28 2.45 4.88 11.02
N HIS A 29 3.68 4.93 10.55
CA HIS A 29 4.68 5.89 10.98
C HIS A 29 4.54 7.25 10.29
N PRO A 30 5.24 8.30 10.75
CA PRO A 30 5.07 9.65 10.23
C PRO A 30 5.33 9.79 8.74
N MET A 31 4.68 10.79 8.14
CA MET A 31 4.87 11.18 6.74
C MET A 31 4.39 10.15 5.72
N CYS A 32 3.57 9.20 6.13
CA CYS A 32 2.88 8.33 5.20
C CYS A 32 1.73 9.08 4.50
N TYR A 33 1.52 8.74 3.24
CA TYR A 33 0.42 9.24 2.43
C TYR A 33 -0.44 8.05 2.00
N ILE A 34 -1.66 7.98 2.52
CA ILE A 34 -2.53 6.84 2.31
C ILE A 34 -3.84 7.34 1.71
N GLU A 35 -4.12 6.91 0.49
CA GLU A 35 -5.30 7.30 -0.26
C GLU A 35 -6.16 6.06 -0.53
N GLY A 36 -7.36 6.04 -0.01
CA GLY A 36 -8.23 4.88 0.00
C GLY A 36 -9.45 4.94 -0.92
N ALA A 37 -9.54 5.90 -1.86
CA ALA A 37 -10.74 6.08 -2.68
C ALA A 37 -11.16 4.83 -3.45
N GLY A 38 -10.22 3.99 -3.88
CA GLY A 38 -10.49 2.73 -4.56
C GLY A 38 -10.72 1.53 -3.62
N GLY A 39 -10.63 1.77 -2.32
CA GLY A 39 -10.70 0.74 -1.28
C GLY A 39 -9.32 0.29 -0.82
N LEU A 40 -9.14 0.21 0.49
CA LEU A 40 -7.90 -0.27 1.11
C LEU A 40 -8.24 -1.18 2.28
N SER A 41 -7.65 -2.35 2.29
CA SER A 41 -7.74 -3.27 3.42
C SER A 41 -6.33 -3.53 3.95
N ILE A 42 -6.08 -3.18 5.20
CA ILE A 42 -4.86 -3.51 5.92
C ILE A 42 -5.27 -4.50 7.00
N LYS A 43 -4.75 -5.73 6.89
CA LYS A 43 -5.09 -6.78 7.85
C LYS A 43 -4.30 -6.61 9.13
N SER A 44 -4.07 -7.67 9.88
CA SER A 44 -3.50 -7.56 11.22
C SER A 44 -1.99 -7.75 11.26
N ASN A 45 -1.34 -7.21 12.29
CA ASN A 45 0.10 -7.31 12.52
C ASN A 45 0.92 -6.71 11.38
N VAL A 46 0.61 -5.46 11.02
CA VAL A 46 1.25 -4.75 9.92
C VAL A 46 2.03 -3.55 10.44
N SER A 47 3.26 -3.41 9.98
CA SER A 47 4.08 -2.24 10.23
C SER A 47 4.33 -1.50 8.91
N ILE A 48 3.93 -0.24 8.87
CA ILE A 48 4.17 0.67 7.75
C ILE A 48 5.13 1.74 8.23
N ALA A 49 6.36 1.69 7.72
CA ALA A 49 7.41 2.64 8.09
C ALA A 49 7.14 4.04 7.51
N HIS A 50 7.96 5.01 7.91
CA HIS A 50 7.76 6.40 7.52
C HIS A 50 7.87 6.64 6.01
N SER A 51 7.19 7.67 5.54
CA SER A 51 7.25 8.12 4.14
C SER A 51 6.78 7.09 3.11
N VAL A 52 5.93 6.16 3.50
CA VAL A 52 5.30 5.21 2.59
C VAL A 52 4.08 5.86 1.94
N SER A 53 3.90 5.63 0.63
CA SER A 53 2.68 6.01 -0.08
C SER A 53 1.89 4.78 -0.47
N ILE A 54 0.59 4.79 -0.21
CA ILE A 54 -0.35 3.76 -0.68
C ILE A 54 -1.42 4.47 -1.51
N LEU A 55 -1.54 4.08 -2.76
CA LEU A 55 -2.46 4.67 -3.73
C LEU A 55 -3.44 3.62 -4.22
N THR A 56 -4.70 3.99 -4.28
CA THR A 56 -5.78 3.13 -4.82
C THR A 56 -6.41 3.70 -6.08
N THR A 57 -5.91 4.84 -6.54
CA THR A 57 -6.36 5.52 -7.75
C THR A 57 -5.22 5.64 -8.75
N ASN A 58 -5.59 5.77 -10.00
CA ASN A 58 -4.65 6.02 -11.07
C ASN A 58 -5.29 6.90 -12.14
N HIS A 59 -4.48 7.63 -12.90
CA HIS A 59 -4.95 8.31 -14.10
C HIS A 59 -5.06 7.34 -15.27
N SER A 60 -6.01 7.58 -16.15
CA SER A 60 -6.05 6.93 -17.45
C SER A 60 -5.60 7.92 -18.54
N TRP A 61 -5.32 7.41 -19.73
CA TRP A 61 -4.81 8.19 -20.84
C TRP A 61 -5.29 7.69 -22.20
N GLY A 62 -6.37 6.92 -22.21
CA GLY A 62 -6.86 6.28 -23.43
C GLY A 62 -7.52 7.21 -24.42
N ASP A 63 -8.07 8.33 -23.98
CA ASP A 63 -8.63 9.35 -24.87
C ASP A 63 -7.49 10.33 -25.26
N LEU A 64 -7.01 10.18 -26.48
CA LEU A 64 -5.92 10.99 -27.02
C LEU A 64 -6.30 12.46 -27.28
N ASN A 65 -7.60 12.76 -27.32
CA ASN A 65 -8.09 14.12 -27.55
C ASN A 65 -8.33 14.88 -26.24
N THR A 66 -8.21 14.21 -25.12
CA THR A 66 -8.40 14.79 -23.79
C THR A 66 -7.05 14.80 -23.06
N PRO A 67 -6.67 15.92 -22.45
CA PRO A 67 -5.46 15.95 -21.60
C PRO A 67 -5.51 14.84 -20.54
N ILE A 68 -4.38 14.25 -20.23
CA ILE A 68 -4.30 13.13 -19.25
C ILE A 68 -4.98 13.51 -17.92
N LYS A 69 -4.77 14.73 -17.46
CA LYS A 69 -5.39 15.25 -16.23
C LYS A 69 -6.91 15.08 -16.19
N TYR A 70 -7.57 15.16 -17.33
CA TYR A 70 -9.03 15.12 -17.45
C TYR A 70 -9.56 13.79 -17.99
N ASN A 71 -8.70 12.85 -18.33
CA ASN A 71 -9.12 11.49 -18.58
C ASN A 71 -9.69 10.88 -17.28
N PRO A 72 -10.61 9.91 -17.37
CA PRO A 72 -11.19 9.29 -16.18
C PRO A 72 -10.12 8.66 -15.29
N GLU A 73 -10.29 8.84 -13.97
CA GLU A 73 -9.50 8.11 -12.98
C GLU A 73 -9.98 6.68 -12.87
N THR A 74 -9.07 5.77 -12.59
CA THR A 74 -9.39 4.38 -12.27
C THR A 74 -9.21 4.14 -10.78
N PHE A 75 -10.02 3.24 -10.23
CA PHE A 75 -10.06 2.91 -8.82
C PHE A 75 -9.82 1.40 -8.67
N GLU A 76 -8.73 1.03 -8.00
CA GLU A 76 -8.35 -0.36 -7.84
C GLU A 76 -7.92 -0.62 -6.41
N LYS A 77 -8.64 -1.53 -5.76
CA LYS A 77 -8.42 -1.85 -4.34
C LYS A 77 -7.00 -2.35 -4.09
N VAL A 78 -6.41 -1.88 -3.00
CA VAL A 78 -5.16 -2.40 -2.44
C VAL A 78 -5.48 -3.25 -1.21
N VAL A 79 -4.83 -4.40 -1.11
CA VAL A 79 -4.94 -5.30 0.04
C VAL A 79 -3.54 -5.54 0.61
N ILE A 80 -3.39 -5.32 1.90
CA ILE A 80 -2.19 -5.66 2.66
C ILE A 80 -2.56 -6.78 3.63
N GLY A 81 -1.92 -7.92 3.48
CA GLY A 81 -2.17 -9.13 4.24
C GLY A 81 -1.74 -9.03 5.70
N ASN A 82 -1.80 -10.16 6.40
CA ASN A 82 -1.35 -10.25 7.79
C ASN A 82 0.18 -10.37 7.86
N ASP A 83 0.75 -9.87 8.95
CA ASP A 83 2.18 -10.01 9.23
C ASP A 83 3.05 -9.44 8.09
N VAL A 84 2.80 -8.19 7.73
CA VAL A 84 3.50 -7.50 6.64
C VAL A 84 4.30 -6.33 7.20
N TRP A 85 5.50 -6.17 6.68
CA TRP A 85 6.32 -4.99 6.91
C TRP A 85 6.57 -4.26 5.59
N ILE A 86 6.15 -3.00 5.53
CA ILE A 86 6.44 -2.10 4.42
C ILE A 86 7.50 -1.10 4.89
N ALA A 87 8.71 -1.24 4.37
CA ALA A 87 9.84 -0.42 4.78
C ALA A 87 9.75 1.01 4.23
N CYS A 88 10.54 1.91 4.80
CA CYS A 88 10.43 3.35 4.57
C CYS A 88 10.57 3.75 3.10
N GLY A 89 9.82 4.77 2.71
CA GLY A 89 9.91 5.35 1.38
C GLY A 89 9.36 4.51 0.25
N SER A 90 8.72 3.38 0.54
CA SER A 90 8.09 2.52 -0.48
C SER A 90 6.83 3.15 -1.06
N ARG A 91 6.52 2.79 -2.29
CA ARG A 91 5.29 3.20 -2.98
C ARG A 91 4.50 1.97 -3.38
N ILE A 92 3.28 1.86 -2.86
CA ILE A 92 2.35 0.78 -3.19
C ILE A 92 1.31 1.35 -4.15
N LEU A 93 1.29 0.83 -5.36
CA LEU A 93 0.44 1.35 -6.43
C LEU A 93 -0.93 0.65 -6.43
N SER A 94 -1.89 1.26 -7.12
CA SER A 94 -3.26 0.78 -7.17
C SER A 94 -3.37 -0.66 -7.67
N GLY A 95 -4.31 -1.40 -7.09
CA GLY A 95 -4.60 -2.78 -7.47
C GLY A 95 -3.68 -3.84 -6.89
N VAL A 96 -2.65 -3.45 -6.14
CA VAL A 96 -1.66 -4.39 -5.59
C VAL A 96 -2.21 -5.13 -4.38
N THR A 97 -1.96 -6.43 -4.32
CA THR A 97 -2.11 -7.26 -3.12
C THR A 97 -0.74 -7.64 -2.59
N ILE A 98 -0.47 -7.28 -1.34
CA ILE A 98 0.70 -7.75 -0.60
C ILE A 98 0.23 -8.90 0.29
N ASN A 99 0.70 -10.10 -0.01
CA ASN A 99 0.24 -11.30 0.69
C ASN A 99 0.92 -11.45 2.06
N ASN A 100 0.42 -12.42 2.84
CA ASN A 100 0.81 -12.60 4.23
C ASN A 100 2.31 -12.83 4.40
N ARG A 101 2.88 -12.30 5.49
CA ARG A 101 4.29 -12.47 5.85
C ARG A 101 5.25 -12.00 4.76
N ALA A 102 4.91 -10.90 4.11
CA ALA A 102 5.77 -10.28 3.10
C ALA A 102 6.47 -9.06 3.66
N ILE A 103 7.63 -8.77 3.11
CA ILE A 103 8.41 -7.57 3.39
C ILE A 103 8.61 -6.82 2.09
N VAL A 104 8.30 -5.54 2.10
CA VAL A 104 8.63 -4.62 1.01
C VAL A 104 9.84 -3.80 1.45
N ALA A 105 10.93 -3.92 0.71
CA ALA A 105 12.18 -3.24 1.03
C ALA A 105 12.06 -1.72 0.86
N ALA A 106 12.90 -0.99 1.58
CA ALA A 106 12.91 0.48 1.55
C ALA A 106 13.04 1.03 0.13
N GLY A 107 12.26 2.05 -0.19
CA GLY A 107 12.31 2.73 -1.48
C GLY A 107 11.75 1.94 -2.67
N ALA A 108 11.14 0.79 -2.44
CA ALA A 108 10.57 -0.01 -3.51
C ALA A 108 9.34 0.66 -4.14
N VAL A 109 9.13 0.42 -5.42
CA VAL A 109 7.87 0.78 -6.11
C VAL A 109 7.17 -0.51 -6.52
N VAL A 110 6.09 -0.82 -5.80
CA VAL A 110 5.35 -2.07 -5.96
C VAL A 110 4.19 -1.84 -6.93
N ASN A 111 4.31 -2.42 -8.12
CA ASN A 111 3.31 -2.30 -9.17
C ASN A 111 2.63 -3.64 -9.52
N LYS A 112 2.99 -4.71 -8.84
CA LYS A 112 2.42 -6.05 -9.00
C LYS A 112 2.28 -6.71 -7.64
N ASP A 113 1.46 -7.75 -7.57
CA ASP A 113 1.25 -8.48 -6.33
C ASP A 113 2.55 -9.04 -5.76
N VAL A 114 2.66 -9.00 -4.45
CA VAL A 114 3.78 -9.53 -3.68
C VAL A 114 3.36 -10.88 -3.09
N MET A 115 4.15 -11.90 -3.37
CA MET A 115 3.88 -13.25 -2.85
C MET A 115 4.04 -13.32 -1.33
N ALA A 116 3.30 -14.24 -0.72
CA ALA A 116 3.46 -14.52 0.70
C ALA A 116 4.87 -15.04 1.02
N ASN A 117 5.31 -14.85 2.24
CA ASN A 117 6.59 -15.35 2.75
C ASN A 117 7.77 -14.91 1.87
N SER A 118 7.86 -13.63 1.55
CA SER A 118 8.85 -13.13 0.61
C SER A 118 9.30 -11.72 0.95
N ILE A 119 10.46 -11.35 0.40
CA ILE A 119 10.96 -9.98 0.36
C ILE A 119 10.98 -9.51 -1.09
N TYR A 120 10.32 -8.40 -1.36
CA TYR A 120 10.37 -7.70 -2.65
C TYR A 120 11.04 -6.35 -2.48
N GLY A 121 11.79 -5.93 -3.48
CA GLY A 121 12.43 -4.63 -3.50
C GLY A 121 12.80 -4.17 -4.89
N GLY A 122 13.17 -2.91 -5.01
CA GLY A 122 13.58 -2.29 -6.26
C GLY A 122 12.46 -1.51 -6.95
N ILE A 123 12.79 -0.96 -8.12
CA ILE A 123 11.91 -0.14 -8.96
C ILE A 123 11.97 -0.68 -10.40
N PRO A 124 10.96 -1.40 -10.90
CA PRO A 124 9.82 -1.94 -10.15
C PRO A 124 10.25 -3.03 -9.17
N ALA A 125 9.47 -3.22 -8.12
CA ALA A 125 9.77 -4.22 -7.10
C ALA A 125 9.68 -5.63 -7.66
N LYS A 126 10.68 -6.45 -7.31
CA LYS A 126 10.77 -7.85 -7.70
C LYS A 126 11.17 -8.70 -6.51
N LEU A 127 10.91 -9.99 -6.60
CA LEU A 127 11.34 -10.95 -5.57
C LEU A 127 12.85 -10.89 -5.37
N ILE A 128 13.26 -10.63 -4.12
CA ILE A 128 14.67 -10.68 -3.69
C ILE A 128 14.95 -12.02 -3.03
N LYS A 129 14.05 -12.43 -2.12
CA LYS A 129 14.27 -13.63 -1.31
C LYS A 129 12.94 -14.18 -0.82
N LYS A 130 12.84 -15.50 -0.70
CA LYS A 130 11.78 -16.15 0.06
C LYS A 130 12.16 -16.27 1.53
N LEU A 131 11.15 -16.11 2.40
CA LEU A 131 11.31 -16.20 3.87
C LEU A 131 11.05 -17.62 4.38
N ASP A 132 11.31 -18.61 3.59
CA ASP A 132 11.13 -19.99 3.99
C ASP A 132 12.16 -20.34 5.06
N ALA A 133 11.66 -20.95 6.09
CA ALA A 133 12.52 -21.52 7.12
C ALA A 133 13.18 -22.81 6.62
#